data_2b440f2b67c3da52924d999b8f9c4cb5
#
_entry.id   2b440f2b67c3da52924d999b8f9c4cb5
#
_cell.length_a   1.000
_cell.length_b   1.000
_cell.length_c   1.000
_cell.angle_alpha   90.00
_cell.angle_beta   90.00
_cell.angle_gamma   90.00
#
_symmetry.space_group_name_H-M   'P 1'
#
loop_
_entity.id
_entity.type
_entity.pdbx_description
1 polymer ?
#
loop_
_entity_poly.entity_id
_entity_poly.type
_entity_poly.pdbx_seq_one_letter_code
_entity_poly.pdbx_strand_id
1 'polypeptide(L)'
;MRHFIIVKLKDSSKRRELIAPITELFSASYEIDGVSQVSVHECCTPFENRYDIMIEMVMEERALPVYNDSEMHRTWKRVYGELIEKKAIFGAET
;
A
#
# COMPACT_ATOMS: atom_id res chain seq x y z
N MET A 1 -5.72 -12.17 7.96
CA MET A 1 -5.85 -10.75 8.35
C MET A 1 -5.86 -9.85 7.13
N ARG A 2 -6.38 -8.66 7.27
CA ARG A 2 -6.28 -7.62 6.26
C ARG A 2 -5.32 -6.54 6.76
N HIS A 3 -4.41 -6.14 5.90
CA HIS A 3 -3.42 -5.12 6.19
C HIS A 3 -3.66 -3.95 5.25
N PHE A 4 -3.84 -2.75 5.82
CA PHE A 4 -4.15 -1.56 5.05
C PHE A 4 -3.03 -0.54 5.19
N ILE A 5 -2.63 0.04 4.07
CA ILE A 5 -1.71 1.16 4.02
C ILE A 5 -2.45 2.29 3.32
N ILE A 6 -2.66 3.40 4.01
CA ILE A 6 -3.44 4.50 3.48
C ILE A 6 -2.52 5.71 3.40
N VAL A 7 -2.36 6.27 2.21
CA VAL A 7 -1.37 7.33 2.01
C VAL A 7 -1.99 8.60 1.48
N LYS A 8 -1.49 9.73 2.01
CA LYS A 8 -1.76 11.07 1.51
C LYS A 8 -0.51 11.52 0.77
N LEU A 9 -0.65 11.88 -0.50
CA LEU A 9 0.47 12.35 -1.31
C LEU A 9 0.72 13.83 -1.06
N LYS A 10 1.96 14.25 -1.21
CA LYS A 10 2.31 15.68 -1.20
C LYS A 10 1.63 16.41 -2.36
N ASP A 11 1.50 15.72 -3.50
CA ASP A 11 0.80 16.23 -4.67
C ASP A 11 -0.30 15.23 -5.04
N SER A 12 -1.52 15.51 -4.59
CA SER A 12 -2.67 14.62 -4.80
C SER A 12 -3.05 14.45 -6.28
N SER A 13 -2.62 15.37 -7.14
CA SER A 13 -2.91 15.26 -8.56
C SER A 13 -2.22 14.06 -9.21
N LYS A 14 -1.22 13.50 -8.56
CA LYS A 14 -0.45 12.35 -9.07
C LYS A 14 -1.06 11.00 -8.72
N ARG A 15 -2.14 10.98 -7.93
CA ARG A 15 -2.67 9.70 -7.42
C ARG A 15 -3.02 8.70 -8.51
N ARG A 16 -3.66 9.17 -9.59
CA ARG A 16 -4.10 8.28 -10.66
C ARG A 16 -2.92 7.61 -11.38
N GLU A 17 -1.88 8.39 -11.68
CA GLU A 17 -0.73 7.85 -12.39
C GLU A 17 0.11 6.90 -11.54
N LEU A 18 -0.01 6.96 -10.21
CA LEU A 18 0.75 6.10 -9.31
C LEU A 18 0.09 4.75 -9.06
N ILE A 19 -1.19 4.59 -9.39
CA ILE A 19 -1.90 3.33 -9.13
C ILE A 19 -1.23 2.14 -9.82
N ALA A 20 -0.93 2.26 -11.12
CA ALA A 20 -0.34 1.15 -11.87
C ALA A 20 1.05 0.75 -11.36
N PRO A 21 2.01 1.69 -11.19
CA PRO A 21 3.33 1.30 -10.70
C PRO A 21 3.32 0.79 -9.26
N ILE A 22 2.45 1.31 -8.39
CA ILE A 22 2.32 0.80 -7.04
C ILE A 22 1.73 -0.62 -7.05
N THR A 23 0.72 -0.85 -7.89
CA THR A 23 0.14 -2.18 -8.04
C THR A 23 1.19 -3.19 -8.50
N GLU A 24 2.00 -2.82 -9.48
CA GLU A 24 3.06 -3.70 -9.95
C GLU A 24 4.10 -3.99 -8.88
N LEU A 25 4.52 -2.98 -8.14
CA LEU A 25 5.47 -3.17 -7.05
C LEU A 25 4.92 -4.13 -6.00
N PHE A 26 3.69 -3.91 -5.54
CA PHE A 26 3.09 -4.73 -4.49
C PHE A 26 2.74 -6.13 -4.97
N SER A 27 2.63 -6.35 -6.27
CA SER A 27 2.36 -7.71 -6.80
C SER A 27 3.49 -8.68 -6.47
N ALA A 28 4.69 -8.19 -6.20
CA ALA A 28 5.80 -9.04 -5.76
C ALA A 28 5.51 -9.74 -4.43
N SER A 29 4.61 -9.19 -3.61
CA SER A 29 4.26 -9.81 -2.32
C SER A 29 3.47 -11.10 -2.48
N TYR A 30 2.93 -11.40 -3.66
CA TYR A 30 2.31 -12.70 -3.91
C TYR A 30 3.30 -13.87 -3.78
N GLU A 31 4.58 -13.61 -3.90
CA GLU A 31 5.62 -14.63 -3.69
C GLU A 31 5.84 -14.98 -2.22
N ILE A 32 5.32 -14.15 -1.32
CA ILE A 32 5.40 -14.41 0.11
C ILE A 32 4.33 -15.43 0.47
N ASP A 33 4.75 -16.54 1.06
CA ASP A 33 3.81 -17.57 1.51
C ASP A 33 2.86 -16.98 2.54
N GLY A 34 1.56 -17.14 2.31
CA GLY A 34 0.52 -16.59 3.17
C GLY A 34 -0.14 -15.33 2.65
N VAL A 35 0.40 -14.67 1.62
CA VAL A 35 -0.25 -13.53 0.98
C VAL A 35 -1.20 -14.04 -0.12
N SER A 36 -2.48 -13.72 0.00
CA SER A 36 -3.50 -14.23 -0.92
C SER A 36 -4.11 -13.17 -1.82
N GLN A 37 -4.07 -11.90 -1.44
CA GLN A 37 -4.66 -10.83 -2.25
C GLN A 37 -3.98 -9.51 -1.98
N VAL A 38 -3.82 -8.72 -3.05
CA VAL A 38 -3.31 -7.35 -2.99
C VAL A 38 -4.18 -6.49 -3.90
N SER A 39 -4.64 -5.37 -3.39
CA SER A 39 -5.46 -4.42 -4.15
C SER A 39 -4.99 -3.00 -3.87
N VAL A 40 -4.94 -2.17 -4.90
CA VAL A 40 -4.57 -0.76 -4.77
C VAL A 40 -5.75 0.07 -5.24
N HIS A 41 -6.20 0.99 -4.39
CA HIS A 41 -7.40 1.77 -4.64
C HIS A 41 -7.08 3.26 -4.72
N GLU A 42 -7.61 3.90 -5.74
CA GLU A 42 -7.56 5.36 -5.85
C GLU A 42 -8.76 5.94 -5.11
N CYS A 43 -8.53 6.99 -4.30
CA CYS A 43 -9.63 7.69 -3.65
C CYS A 43 -10.50 8.37 -4.70
N CYS A 44 -11.81 8.16 -4.61
CA CYS A 44 -12.77 8.71 -5.57
C CYS A 44 -13.43 10.01 -5.10
N THR A 45 -13.09 10.50 -3.89
CA THR A 45 -13.68 11.71 -3.35
C THR A 45 -12.64 12.84 -3.32
N PRO A 46 -12.94 14.02 -3.90
CA PRO A 46 -11.95 15.08 -4.10
C PRO A 46 -11.87 16.08 -2.94
N PHE A 47 -11.91 15.62 -1.70
CA PHE A 47 -11.88 16.50 -0.53
C PHE A 47 -10.51 16.49 0.14
N GLU A 48 -10.09 17.63 0.67
CA GLU A 48 -8.78 17.75 1.30
C GLU A 48 -8.60 16.86 2.53
N ASN A 49 -9.68 16.51 3.19
CA ASN A 49 -9.61 15.64 4.37
C ASN A 49 -9.55 14.15 4.02
N ARG A 50 -9.36 13.81 2.76
CA ARG A 50 -9.24 12.42 2.29
C ARG A 50 -7.78 12.06 2.06
N TYR A 51 -7.47 10.78 2.23
CA TYR A 51 -6.23 10.21 1.74
C TYR A 51 -6.37 9.92 0.24
N ASP A 52 -5.28 9.66 -0.44
CA ASP A 52 -5.27 9.55 -1.90
C ASP A 52 -5.30 8.12 -2.40
N ILE A 53 -4.59 7.23 -1.75
CA ILE A 53 -4.42 5.84 -2.19
C ILE A 53 -4.52 4.92 -0.99
N MET A 54 -5.20 3.78 -1.16
CA MET A 54 -5.23 2.74 -0.15
C MET A 54 -4.72 1.43 -0.76
N ILE A 55 -3.79 0.79 -0.07
CA ILE A 55 -3.29 -0.53 -0.44
C ILE A 55 -3.88 -1.51 0.57
N GLU A 56 -4.55 -2.52 0.06
CA GLU A 56 -5.18 -3.55 0.88
C GLU A 56 -4.52 -4.89 0.57
N MET A 57 -4.08 -5.59 1.60
CA MET A 57 -3.48 -6.91 1.46
C MET A 57 -4.22 -7.90 2.36
N VAL A 58 -4.51 -9.07 1.82
CA VAL A 58 -5.05 -10.18 2.62
C VAL A 58 -3.91 -11.18 2.80
N MET A 59 -3.58 -11.51 4.04
CA MET A 59 -2.47 -12.40 4.33
C MET A 59 -2.69 -13.13 5.64
N GLU A 60 -2.00 -14.25 5.80
CA GLU A 60 -1.90 -14.89 7.10
C GLU A 60 -0.98 -14.07 8.00
N GLU A 61 -1.25 -14.06 9.28
CA GLU A 61 -0.50 -13.25 10.22
C GLU A 61 1.01 -13.49 10.16
N ARG A 62 1.42 -14.74 9.94
CA ARG A 62 2.84 -15.10 9.82
C ARG A 62 3.54 -14.47 8.62
N ALA A 63 2.78 -14.00 7.62
CA ALA A 63 3.38 -13.36 6.45
C ALA A 63 3.78 -11.92 6.72
N LEU A 64 3.20 -11.27 7.73
CA LEU A 64 3.44 -9.85 7.98
C LEU A 64 4.91 -9.52 8.25
N PRO A 65 5.64 -10.22 9.14
CA PRO A 65 7.06 -9.91 9.32
C PRO A 65 7.90 -10.19 8.08
N VAL A 66 7.54 -11.19 7.28
CA VAL A 66 8.24 -11.47 6.02
C VAL A 66 8.03 -10.32 5.04
N TYR A 67 6.80 -9.85 4.91
CA TYR A 67 6.48 -8.68 4.09
C TYR A 67 7.25 -7.43 4.56
N ASN A 68 7.25 -7.15 5.85
CA ASN A 68 7.93 -5.98 6.41
C ASN A 68 9.43 -6.01 6.13
N ASP A 69 10.03 -7.20 6.04
CA ASP A 69 11.46 -7.38 5.81
C ASP A 69 11.81 -7.62 4.34
N SER A 70 10.82 -7.52 3.45
CA SER A 70 11.01 -7.83 2.03
C SER A 70 11.71 -6.70 1.27
N GLU A 71 12.35 -7.08 0.17
CA GLU A 71 12.95 -6.11 -0.75
C GLU A 71 11.89 -5.18 -1.33
N MET A 72 10.71 -5.70 -1.64
CA MET A 72 9.61 -4.90 -2.15
C MET A 72 9.22 -3.80 -1.16
N HIS A 73 9.15 -4.13 0.14
CA HIS A 73 8.79 -3.15 1.16
C HIS A 73 9.86 -2.07 1.29
N ARG A 74 11.14 -2.44 1.20
CA ARG A 74 12.24 -1.48 1.20
C ARG A 74 12.16 -0.56 -0.02
N THR A 75 11.84 -1.11 -1.18
CA THR A 75 11.67 -0.33 -2.41
C THR A 75 10.49 0.63 -2.27
N TRP A 76 9.39 0.17 -1.69
CA TRP A 76 8.23 1.02 -1.40
C TRP A 76 8.63 2.25 -0.61
N LYS A 77 9.36 2.06 0.48
CA LYS A 77 9.81 3.17 1.32
C LYS A 77 10.76 4.10 0.60
N ARG A 78 11.73 3.54 -0.14
CA ARG A 78 12.76 4.32 -0.81
C ARG A 78 12.20 5.15 -1.96
N VAL A 79 11.38 4.54 -2.80
CA VAL A 79 10.91 5.18 -4.03
C VAL A 79 9.72 6.09 -3.76
N TYR A 80 8.75 5.62 -2.96
CA TYR A 80 7.50 6.35 -2.76
C TYR A 80 7.46 7.18 -1.49
N GLY A 81 8.37 6.92 -0.56
CA GLY A 81 8.39 7.66 0.71
C GLY A 81 8.49 9.17 0.52
N GLU A 82 9.24 9.61 -0.47
CA GLU A 82 9.43 11.04 -0.75
C GLU A 82 8.16 11.71 -1.30
N LEU A 83 7.24 10.93 -1.87
CA LEU A 83 6.02 11.45 -2.45
C LEU A 83 4.89 11.52 -1.43
N ILE A 84 5.07 10.92 -0.26
CA ILE A 84 4.03 10.76 0.74
C ILE A 84 4.14 11.86 1.81
N GLU A 85 3.04 12.58 2.02
CA GLU A 85 2.95 13.57 3.09
C GLU A 85 2.71 12.90 4.43
N LYS A 86 1.78 11.95 4.48
CA LYS A 86 1.48 11.18 5.69
C LYS A 86 0.86 9.84 5.32
N LYS A 87 0.94 8.92 6.25
CA LYS A 87 0.49 7.55 6.03
C LYS A 87 -0.12 6.99 7.31
N ALA A 88 -1.11 6.13 7.14
CA ALA A 88 -1.72 5.37 8.23
C ALA A 88 -1.64 3.89 7.89
N ILE A 89 -1.36 3.08 8.91
CA ILE A 89 -1.31 1.62 8.80
C ILE A 89 -2.40 1.06 9.70
N PHE A 90 -3.16 0.11 9.18
CA PHE A 90 -4.23 -0.51 9.95
C PHE A 90 -4.29 -2.00 9.67
N GLY A 91 -4.49 -2.80 10.71
CA GLY A 91 -4.68 -4.24 10.58
C GLY A 91 -6.04 -4.64 11.12
N ALA A 92 -6.73 -5.51 10.39
CA ALA A 92 -8.01 -6.07 10.79
C ALA A 92 -7.96 -7.59 10.69
N GLU A 93 -8.76 -8.26 11.50
CA GLU A 93 -8.81 -9.72 11.49
C GLU A 93 -9.65 -10.32 10.36
N THR A 94 -10.20 -9.61 9.52
CA THR A 94 -11.11 -10.01 8.45
C THR A 94 -12.58 -9.87 8.84
#